data_445ae86e0427ccbf8e94aada47a02c45
#
_entry.id   445ae86e0427ccbf8e94aada47a02c45
#
_cell.length_a   1.000
_cell.length_b   1.000
_cell.length_c   1.000
_cell.angle_alpha   90.00
_cell.angle_beta   90.00
_cell.angle_gamma   90.00
#
_symmetry.space_group_name_H-M   'P 1'
#
loop_
_entity.id
_entity.type
_entity.pdbx_description
1 polymer ?
#
loop_
_entity_poly.entity_id
_entity_poly.type
_entity_poly.pdbx_seq_one_letter_code
_entity_poly.pdbx_strand_id
1 'polypeptide(L)'
;RDYRGGGRSSARETACRVAAGSIAKLMLAELGIKVQSGICEINGIKAENYDFSKVSESEIFALDKEVEQAQKDAILEAKNSHNSVGGVALINVTNVPIGLGEPLYFKLDSQIANAMMGINAVKAVEIGDGMLSSKVKGYDNNDQIRANGFKTNHSGGMLGGISNGDDINVKVYFKSTPSIFIEQETVDIYNNEVECKLKGRHDP
;
A
#
# COMPACT_ATOMS: atom_id res chain seq x y z
N ARG A 1 -26.52 -0.97 -3.68
CA ARG A 1 -25.63 -1.88 -2.98
C ARG A 1 -26.45 -2.92 -2.23
N ASP A 2 -26.11 -4.20 -2.33
CA ASP A 2 -26.76 -5.25 -1.54
C ASP A 2 -26.25 -5.17 -0.10
N TYR A 3 -27.16 -4.92 0.84
CA TYR A 3 -26.81 -4.83 2.27
C TYR A 3 -26.31 -6.16 2.86
N ARG A 4 -26.63 -7.29 2.22
CA ARG A 4 -26.28 -8.64 2.71
C ARG A 4 -24.83 -9.06 2.44
N GLY A 5 -24.12 -8.42 1.54
CA GLY A 5 -22.77 -8.85 1.20
C GLY A 5 -21.90 -7.89 0.42
N GLY A 6 -22.34 -6.65 0.20
CA GLY A 6 -21.56 -5.61 -0.45
C GLY A 6 -21.26 -5.83 -1.94
N GLY A 7 -21.46 -7.01 -2.49
CA GLY A 7 -21.22 -7.31 -3.90
C GLY A 7 -19.82 -6.93 -4.37
N ARG A 8 -19.72 -6.16 -5.47
CA ARG A 8 -18.45 -5.64 -6.02
C ARG A 8 -17.75 -4.62 -5.11
N SER A 9 -18.44 -4.08 -4.11
CA SER A 9 -17.82 -3.20 -3.09
C SER A 9 -17.14 -3.98 -1.97
N SER A 10 -17.24 -5.31 -1.97
CA SER A 10 -16.57 -6.17 -0.99
C SER A 10 -15.08 -6.29 -1.34
N ALA A 11 -14.22 -6.28 -0.32
CA ALA A 11 -12.78 -6.54 -0.47
C ALA A 11 -12.47 -7.90 -1.10
N ARG A 12 -13.42 -8.84 -1.16
CA ARG A 12 -13.28 -10.13 -1.86
C ARG A 12 -12.91 -10.00 -3.34
N GLU A 13 -13.21 -8.87 -3.99
CA GLU A 13 -12.82 -8.63 -5.39
C GLU A 13 -11.30 -8.60 -5.55
N THR A 14 -10.54 -8.33 -4.49
CA THR A 14 -9.06 -8.33 -4.53
C THR A 14 -8.48 -9.70 -4.88
N ALA A 15 -9.21 -10.80 -4.63
CA ALA A 15 -8.79 -12.14 -5.06
C ALA A 15 -8.56 -12.21 -6.58
N CYS A 16 -9.41 -11.56 -7.38
CA CYS A 16 -9.22 -11.48 -8.84
C CYS A 16 -8.00 -10.62 -9.21
N ARG A 17 -7.73 -9.54 -8.45
CA ARG A 17 -6.55 -8.71 -8.66
C ARG A 17 -5.26 -9.47 -8.37
N VAL A 18 -5.25 -10.28 -7.30
CA VAL A 18 -4.11 -11.13 -6.95
C VAL A 18 -3.84 -12.15 -8.06
N ALA A 19 -4.89 -12.82 -8.57
CA ALA A 19 -4.75 -13.77 -9.66
C ALA A 19 -4.19 -13.11 -10.94
N ALA A 20 -4.76 -11.98 -11.35
CA ALA A 20 -4.29 -11.23 -12.53
C ALA A 20 -2.87 -10.67 -12.32
N GLY A 21 -2.59 -10.16 -11.12
CA GLY A 21 -1.27 -9.64 -10.75
C GLY A 21 -0.19 -10.74 -10.76
N SER A 22 -0.54 -11.96 -10.37
CA SER A 22 0.40 -13.10 -10.44
C SER A 22 0.79 -13.41 -11.89
N ILE A 23 -0.16 -13.37 -12.82
CA ILE A 23 0.12 -13.54 -14.25
C ILE A 23 0.99 -12.37 -14.78
N ALA A 24 0.63 -11.14 -14.41
CA ALA A 24 1.41 -9.97 -14.80
C ALA A 24 2.86 -10.03 -14.27
N LYS A 25 3.07 -10.51 -13.04
CA LYS A 25 4.42 -10.71 -12.48
C LYS A 25 5.24 -11.72 -13.28
N LEU A 26 4.63 -12.80 -13.78
CA LEU A 26 5.33 -13.75 -14.64
C LEU A 26 5.75 -13.09 -15.97
N MET A 27 4.88 -12.29 -16.58
CA MET A 27 5.21 -11.54 -17.80
C MET A 27 6.35 -10.52 -17.57
N LEU A 28 6.31 -9.80 -16.45
CA LEU A 28 7.37 -8.85 -16.09
C LEU A 28 8.70 -9.54 -15.81
N ALA A 29 8.67 -10.74 -15.22
CA ALA A 29 9.88 -11.53 -14.97
C ALA A 29 10.62 -11.94 -16.27
N GLU A 30 9.88 -12.22 -17.35
CA GLU A 30 10.49 -12.48 -18.69
C GLU A 30 11.26 -11.25 -19.22
N LEU A 31 10.89 -10.05 -18.76
CA LEU A 31 11.59 -8.80 -19.06
C LEU A 31 12.67 -8.46 -18.03
N GLY A 32 12.91 -9.32 -17.07
CA GLY A 32 13.85 -9.10 -15.96
C GLY A 32 13.35 -8.18 -14.84
N ILE A 33 12.13 -7.67 -14.96
CA ILE A 33 11.54 -6.77 -13.97
C ILE A 33 11.01 -7.58 -12.79
N LYS A 34 11.43 -7.22 -11.57
CA LYS A 34 11.00 -7.90 -10.33
C LYS A 34 10.11 -6.98 -9.50
N VAL A 35 8.91 -7.47 -9.18
CA VAL A 35 7.96 -6.78 -8.28
C VAL A 35 7.92 -7.51 -6.95
N GLN A 36 8.18 -6.80 -5.86
CA GLN A 36 8.12 -7.31 -4.49
C GLN A 36 7.35 -6.34 -3.59
N SER A 37 6.76 -6.85 -2.53
CA SER A 37 6.01 -6.03 -1.59
C SER A 37 6.01 -6.68 -0.21
N GLY A 38 5.76 -5.87 0.80
CA GLY A 38 5.56 -6.32 2.17
C GLY A 38 4.99 -5.21 3.03
N ILE A 39 4.66 -5.53 4.26
CA ILE A 39 4.12 -4.57 5.23
C ILE A 39 5.27 -3.82 5.89
N CYS A 40 5.23 -2.51 5.80
CA CYS A 40 6.22 -1.64 6.43
C CYS A 40 5.70 -0.87 7.65
N GLU A 41 4.37 -0.85 7.88
CA GLU A 41 3.80 -0.20 9.06
C GLU A 41 2.45 -0.83 9.41
N ILE A 42 2.19 -1.05 10.71
CA ILE A 42 0.87 -1.39 11.26
C ILE A 42 0.64 -0.53 12.50
N ASN A 43 -0.51 0.16 12.54
CA ASN A 43 -0.91 1.00 13.68
C ASN A 43 0.17 2.01 14.12
N GLY A 44 0.91 2.60 13.18
CA GLY A 44 1.99 3.54 13.46
C GLY A 44 3.33 2.89 13.84
N ILE A 45 3.40 1.56 13.99
CA ILE A 45 4.64 0.81 14.26
C ILE A 45 5.35 0.59 12.93
N LYS A 46 6.41 1.36 12.70
CA LYS A 46 7.12 1.43 11.41
C LYS A 46 8.32 0.49 11.38
N ALA A 47 8.52 -0.14 10.24
CA ALA A 47 9.76 -0.81 9.88
C ALA A 47 10.88 0.21 9.68
N GLU A 48 12.05 -0.08 10.19
CA GLU A 48 13.28 0.69 9.94
C GLU A 48 14.12 0.05 8.84
N ASN A 49 14.03 -1.27 8.70
CA ASN A 49 14.73 -2.06 7.69
C ASN A 49 13.74 -2.78 6.77
N TYR A 50 14.06 -2.86 5.48
CA TYR A 50 13.21 -3.51 4.50
C TYR A 50 13.89 -4.74 3.89
N ASP A 51 13.55 -5.94 4.37
CA ASP A 51 14.05 -7.21 3.85
C ASP A 51 12.96 -7.96 3.08
N PHE A 52 12.90 -7.71 1.78
CA PHE A 52 11.95 -8.39 0.90
C PHE A 52 12.21 -9.89 0.73
N SER A 53 13.41 -10.40 1.07
CA SER A 53 13.75 -11.80 0.89
C SER A 53 13.06 -12.72 1.90
N LYS A 54 12.66 -12.18 3.05
CA LYS A 54 12.06 -12.91 4.18
C LYS A 54 10.57 -12.66 4.38
N VAL A 55 9.96 -11.83 3.54
CA VAL A 55 8.53 -11.49 3.66
C VAL A 55 7.62 -12.71 3.68
N SER A 56 7.93 -13.74 2.89
CA SER A 56 7.14 -14.97 2.84
C SER A 56 7.26 -15.85 4.09
N GLU A 57 8.24 -15.60 4.96
CA GLU A 57 8.41 -16.29 6.24
C GLU A 57 7.58 -15.64 7.37
N SER A 58 7.10 -14.40 7.16
CA SER A 58 6.31 -13.65 8.11
C SER A 58 4.81 -13.94 7.94
N GLU A 59 4.12 -14.19 9.06
CA GLU A 59 2.66 -14.41 9.06
C GLU A 59 1.86 -13.16 8.66
N ILE A 60 2.45 -11.98 8.81
CA ILE A 60 1.84 -10.69 8.45
C ILE A 60 2.54 -10.02 7.27
N PHE A 61 3.44 -10.73 6.59
CA PHE A 61 4.24 -10.20 5.49
C PHE A 61 5.10 -8.98 5.87
N ALA A 62 5.58 -8.93 7.12
CA ALA A 62 6.41 -7.84 7.62
C ALA A 62 7.75 -7.77 6.90
N LEU A 63 8.20 -6.55 6.58
CA LEU A 63 9.50 -6.28 5.97
C LEU A 63 10.63 -6.23 7.00
N ASP A 64 10.30 -6.05 8.28
CA ASP A 64 11.27 -5.90 9.36
C ASP A 64 10.95 -6.86 10.50
N LYS A 65 11.84 -7.81 10.74
CA LYS A 65 11.68 -8.81 11.82
C LYS A 65 11.77 -8.21 13.22
N GLU A 66 12.44 -7.08 13.38
CA GLU A 66 12.64 -6.47 14.71
C GLU A 66 11.33 -5.88 15.24
N VAL A 67 10.47 -5.36 14.36
CA VAL A 67 9.18 -4.79 14.74
C VAL A 67 8.00 -5.73 14.49
N GLU A 68 8.21 -6.87 13.85
CA GLU A 68 7.14 -7.81 13.47
C GLU A 68 6.29 -8.22 14.68
N GLN A 69 6.92 -8.52 15.82
CA GLN A 69 6.17 -8.94 17.01
C GLN A 69 5.30 -7.80 17.55
N ALA A 70 5.81 -6.57 17.60
CA ALA A 70 5.03 -5.42 18.03
C ALA A 70 3.84 -5.13 17.09
N GLN A 71 4.03 -5.33 15.78
CA GLN A 71 2.96 -5.22 14.79
C GLN A 71 1.88 -6.30 14.99
N LYS A 72 2.28 -7.55 15.27
CA LYS A 72 1.34 -8.64 15.60
C LYS A 72 0.58 -8.35 16.89
N ASP A 73 1.26 -7.85 17.91
CA ASP A 73 0.63 -7.50 19.18
C ASP A 73 -0.42 -6.39 19.02
N ALA A 74 -0.15 -5.39 18.18
CA ALA A 74 -1.12 -4.34 17.85
C ALA A 74 -2.38 -4.88 17.15
N ILE A 75 -2.22 -5.84 16.24
CA ILE A 75 -3.36 -6.52 15.60
C ILE A 75 -4.17 -7.31 16.64
N LEU A 76 -3.49 -8.05 17.53
CA LEU A 76 -4.14 -8.85 18.55
C LEU A 76 -4.87 -7.98 19.58
N GLU A 77 -4.29 -6.84 19.98
CA GLU A 77 -4.93 -5.87 20.85
C GLU A 77 -6.21 -5.30 20.22
N ALA A 78 -6.13 -4.91 18.94
CA ALA A 78 -7.30 -4.44 18.21
C ALA A 78 -8.39 -5.51 18.13
N LYS A 79 -8.02 -6.75 17.84
CA LYS A 79 -8.95 -7.89 17.82
C LYS A 79 -9.62 -8.11 19.18
N ASN A 80 -8.85 -8.10 20.26
CA ASN A 80 -9.34 -8.33 21.62
C ASN A 80 -10.26 -7.20 22.10
N SER A 81 -10.02 -5.97 21.66
CA SER A 81 -10.87 -4.80 21.93
C SER A 81 -12.04 -4.64 20.93
N HIS A 82 -12.26 -5.64 20.03
CA HIS A 82 -13.30 -5.58 19.01
C HIS A 82 -13.15 -4.42 18.03
N ASN A 83 -11.94 -3.93 17.85
CA ASN A 83 -11.56 -2.82 16.97
C ASN A 83 -10.75 -3.32 15.76
N SER A 84 -10.20 -2.41 14.99
CA SER A 84 -9.32 -2.67 13.85
C SER A 84 -8.21 -1.65 13.75
N VAL A 85 -7.14 -1.99 13.03
CA VAL A 85 -6.00 -1.12 12.77
C VAL A 85 -5.77 -0.94 11.28
N GLY A 86 -5.14 0.15 10.91
CA GLY A 86 -4.65 0.40 9.55
C GLY A 86 -3.19 -0.01 9.40
N GLY A 87 -2.72 -0.02 8.16
CA GLY A 87 -1.34 -0.36 7.86
C GLY A 87 -0.86 0.23 6.55
N VAL A 88 0.43 0.06 6.29
CA VAL A 88 1.11 0.53 5.08
C VAL A 88 1.86 -0.61 4.43
N ALA A 89 1.59 -0.85 3.16
CA ALA A 89 2.38 -1.75 2.32
C ALA A 89 3.42 -0.95 1.53
N LEU A 90 4.64 -1.46 1.46
CA LEU A 90 5.68 -0.97 0.57
C LEU A 90 5.81 -1.90 -0.62
N ILE A 91 5.81 -1.32 -1.82
CA ILE A 91 6.07 -2.00 -3.09
C ILE A 91 7.40 -1.49 -3.62
N ASN A 92 8.25 -2.41 -4.01
CA ASN A 92 9.50 -2.12 -4.69
C ASN A 92 9.52 -2.87 -6.02
N VAL A 93 9.86 -2.16 -7.10
CA VAL A 93 10.02 -2.74 -8.44
C VAL A 93 11.42 -2.46 -8.92
N THR A 94 12.19 -3.52 -9.16
CA THR A 94 13.60 -3.43 -9.58
C THR A 94 13.77 -3.78 -11.05
N ASN A 95 14.89 -3.35 -11.63
CA ASN A 95 15.26 -3.56 -13.05
C ASN A 95 14.25 -2.95 -14.03
N VAL A 96 13.67 -1.82 -13.67
CA VAL A 96 12.74 -1.11 -14.53
C VAL A 96 13.49 -0.42 -15.67
N PRO A 97 13.15 -0.65 -16.94
CA PRO A 97 13.79 0.05 -18.04
C PRO A 97 13.46 1.54 -18.01
N ILE A 98 14.40 2.37 -18.48
CA ILE A 98 14.19 3.81 -18.65
C ILE A 98 13.15 4.02 -19.75
N GLY A 99 12.24 5.01 -19.55
CA GLY A 99 11.35 5.48 -20.60
C GLY A 99 9.93 4.92 -20.55
N LEU A 100 9.55 4.20 -19.49
CA LEU A 100 8.16 3.80 -19.31
C LEU A 100 7.33 4.96 -18.77
N GLY A 101 6.16 5.16 -19.33
CA GLY A 101 5.26 6.24 -19.01
C GLY A 101 5.04 7.16 -20.21
N GLU A 102 3.89 7.80 -20.27
CA GLU A 102 3.48 8.63 -21.39
C GLU A 102 2.86 9.95 -20.90
N PRO A 103 3.68 11.01 -20.73
CA PRO A 103 3.13 12.32 -20.45
C PRO A 103 2.29 12.81 -21.66
N LEU A 104 1.22 13.51 -21.45
CA LEU A 104 0.73 14.19 -20.25
C LEU A 104 -0.26 13.32 -19.45
N TYR A 105 -1.06 12.46 -20.09
CA TYR A 105 -2.22 11.80 -19.50
C TYR A 105 -1.91 10.43 -18.89
N PHE A 106 -0.85 9.78 -19.33
CA PHE A 106 -0.48 8.42 -18.92
C PHE A 106 0.90 8.38 -18.23
N LYS A 107 1.16 9.39 -17.41
CA LYS A 107 2.33 9.40 -16.52
C LYS A 107 2.37 8.13 -15.69
N LEU A 108 3.53 7.49 -15.59
CA LEU A 108 3.66 6.21 -14.89
C LEU A 108 3.27 6.30 -13.40
N ASP A 109 3.69 7.36 -12.71
CA ASP A 109 3.31 7.65 -11.32
C ASP A 109 1.79 7.76 -11.16
N SER A 110 1.13 8.44 -12.10
CA SER A 110 -0.32 8.63 -12.13
C SER A 110 -1.06 7.30 -12.34
N GLN A 111 -0.57 6.45 -13.27
CA GLN A 111 -1.15 5.14 -13.53
C GLN A 111 -0.99 4.19 -12.33
N ILE A 112 0.18 4.18 -11.71
CA ILE A 112 0.43 3.40 -10.49
C ILE A 112 -0.48 3.87 -9.37
N ALA A 113 -0.53 5.18 -9.10
CA ALA A 113 -1.39 5.74 -8.06
C ALA A 113 -2.87 5.42 -8.29
N ASN A 114 -3.36 5.53 -9.53
CA ASN A 114 -4.72 5.17 -9.91
C ASN A 114 -5.01 3.68 -9.65
N ALA A 115 -4.11 2.78 -10.03
CA ALA A 115 -4.27 1.35 -9.80
C ALA A 115 -4.31 1.02 -8.30
N MET A 116 -3.42 1.63 -7.51
CA MET A 116 -3.36 1.41 -6.05
C MET A 116 -4.57 2.01 -5.33
N MET A 117 -4.99 3.23 -5.69
CA MET A 117 -6.21 3.84 -5.13
C MET A 117 -7.48 3.06 -5.47
N GLY A 118 -7.47 2.25 -6.52
CA GLY A 118 -8.55 1.33 -6.85
C GLY A 118 -8.68 0.12 -5.90
N ILE A 119 -7.71 -0.12 -5.02
CA ILE A 119 -7.77 -1.19 -4.02
C ILE A 119 -8.65 -0.75 -2.85
N ASN A 120 -9.51 -1.67 -2.37
CA ASN A 120 -10.40 -1.38 -1.24
C ASN A 120 -9.61 -0.96 0.01
N ALA A 121 -10.14 -0.02 0.76
CA ALA A 121 -9.57 0.59 1.96
C ALA A 121 -8.34 1.47 1.76
N VAL A 122 -7.76 1.55 0.57
CA VAL A 122 -6.66 2.49 0.30
C VAL A 122 -7.14 3.94 0.43
N LYS A 123 -6.33 4.77 1.09
CA LYS A 123 -6.61 6.19 1.36
C LYS A 123 -5.51 7.14 0.95
N ALA A 124 -4.29 6.63 0.77
CA ALA A 124 -3.19 7.40 0.21
C ALA A 124 -2.22 6.48 -0.53
N VAL A 125 -1.49 7.07 -1.46
CA VAL A 125 -0.38 6.47 -2.20
C VAL A 125 0.77 7.47 -2.20
N GLU A 126 1.95 7.00 -1.84
CA GLU A 126 3.18 7.78 -1.93
C GLU A 126 4.12 7.15 -2.95
N ILE A 127 4.77 7.98 -3.75
CA ILE A 127 5.82 7.61 -4.71
C ILE A 127 7.14 8.17 -4.19
N GLY A 128 8.17 7.34 -4.08
CA GLY A 128 9.44 7.73 -3.50
C GLY A 128 9.28 8.25 -2.07
N ASP A 129 9.82 9.42 -1.77
CA ASP A 129 9.72 10.06 -0.46
C ASP A 129 8.32 10.62 -0.15
N GLY A 130 7.42 10.65 -1.13
CA GLY A 130 6.02 11.03 -0.93
C GLY A 130 5.86 12.37 -0.22
N MET A 131 5.16 12.36 0.94
CA MET A 131 4.91 13.58 1.73
C MET A 131 6.18 14.24 2.27
N LEU A 132 7.29 13.50 2.43
CA LEU A 132 8.55 14.07 2.91
C LEU A 132 9.10 15.08 1.91
N SER A 133 8.95 14.85 0.60
CA SER A 133 9.38 15.74 -0.47
C SER A 133 8.82 17.18 -0.34
N SER A 134 7.65 17.34 0.28
CA SER A 134 7.05 18.66 0.52
C SER A 134 7.68 19.42 1.71
N LYS A 135 8.51 18.76 2.51
CA LYS A 135 9.08 19.31 3.76
C LYS A 135 10.57 19.59 3.67
N VAL A 136 11.21 19.21 2.57
CA VAL A 136 12.63 19.39 2.32
C VAL A 136 12.88 20.43 1.23
N LYS A 137 14.09 20.98 1.16
CA LYS A 137 14.46 21.93 0.12
C LYS A 137 14.81 21.21 -1.18
N GLY A 138 14.67 21.89 -2.31
CA GLY A 138 14.94 21.31 -3.63
C GLY A 138 16.32 20.68 -3.76
N TYR A 139 17.36 21.28 -3.17
CA TYR A 139 18.71 20.71 -3.18
C TYR A 139 18.77 19.33 -2.47
N ASP A 140 18.07 19.21 -1.36
CA ASP A 140 18.05 17.98 -0.54
C ASP A 140 17.15 16.91 -1.15
N ASN A 141 16.15 17.31 -1.95
CA ASN A 141 15.22 16.42 -2.63
C ASN A 141 15.70 15.98 -4.03
N ASN A 142 16.72 16.63 -4.58
CA ASN A 142 17.22 16.30 -5.92
C ASN A 142 18.02 15.00 -5.92
N ASP A 143 17.64 14.08 -6.80
CA ASP A 143 18.39 12.87 -7.12
C ASP A 143 19.56 13.23 -8.04
N GLN A 144 20.71 13.54 -7.43
CA GLN A 144 21.90 13.94 -8.17
C GLN A 144 22.49 12.76 -8.96
N ILE A 145 22.90 13.02 -10.20
CA ILE A 145 23.45 12.00 -11.11
C ILE A 145 24.98 11.97 -11.03
N ARG A 146 25.56 10.78 -11.09
CA ARG A 146 26.97 10.50 -11.26
C ARG A 146 27.19 9.50 -12.39
N ALA A 147 28.42 9.19 -12.71
CA ALA A 147 28.76 8.26 -13.80
C ALA A 147 28.16 6.86 -13.60
N ASN A 148 27.87 6.46 -12.36
CA ASN A 148 27.30 5.15 -12.01
C ASN A 148 25.80 5.21 -11.67
N GLY A 149 25.09 6.28 -12.00
CA GLY A 149 23.65 6.45 -11.78
C GLY A 149 23.30 7.54 -10.77
N PHE A 150 22.09 7.48 -10.25
CA PHE A 150 21.61 8.42 -9.24
C PHE A 150 22.22 8.14 -7.87
N LYS A 151 22.46 9.18 -7.08
CA LYS A 151 22.99 9.07 -5.71
C LYS A 151 21.92 8.72 -4.69
N THR A 152 20.70 9.12 -4.96
CA THR A 152 19.50 8.96 -4.13
C THR A 152 18.32 8.63 -5.04
N ASN A 153 17.21 8.21 -4.44
CA ASN A 153 15.99 7.89 -5.18
C ASN A 153 14.75 8.49 -4.48
N HIS A 154 14.83 9.79 -4.18
CA HIS A 154 13.72 10.54 -3.57
C HIS A 154 12.47 10.55 -4.45
N SER A 155 12.68 10.59 -5.78
CA SER A 155 11.61 10.57 -6.78
C SER A 155 10.97 9.20 -6.98
N GLY A 156 11.50 8.14 -6.35
CA GLY A 156 10.94 6.78 -6.43
C GLY A 156 10.97 6.17 -7.81
N GLY A 157 12.07 6.36 -8.55
CA GLY A 157 12.30 5.73 -9.87
C GLY A 157 11.60 6.41 -11.05
N MET A 158 10.98 7.58 -10.84
CA MET A 158 10.22 8.28 -11.88
C MET A 158 10.47 9.78 -11.85
N LEU A 159 10.71 10.36 -13.03
CA LEU A 159 10.87 11.80 -13.24
C LEU A 159 9.96 12.26 -14.37
N GLY A 160 9.16 13.30 -14.12
CA GLY A 160 8.21 13.80 -15.11
C GLY A 160 7.15 12.80 -15.55
N GLY A 161 6.92 11.74 -14.78
CA GLY A 161 5.98 10.66 -15.09
C GLY A 161 6.57 9.55 -15.97
N ILE A 162 7.91 9.51 -16.09
CA ILE A 162 8.64 8.52 -16.89
C ILE A 162 9.66 7.82 -16.00
N SER A 163 9.80 6.49 -16.12
CA SER A 163 10.81 5.73 -15.37
C SER A 163 12.23 6.18 -15.75
N ASN A 164 13.09 6.29 -14.76
CA ASN A 164 14.47 6.79 -14.88
C ASN A 164 15.53 5.70 -14.78
N GLY A 165 15.13 4.45 -14.56
CA GLY A 165 16.02 3.29 -14.43
C GLY A 165 16.33 2.88 -12.98
N ASP A 166 16.01 3.72 -12.01
CA ASP A 166 16.08 3.36 -10.60
C ASP A 166 14.86 2.52 -10.18
N ASP A 167 14.94 1.96 -8.98
CA ASP A 167 13.85 1.20 -8.39
C ASP A 167 12.61 2.07 -8.20
N ILE A 168 11.44 1.54 -8.59
CA ILE A 168 10.18 2.19 -8.27
C ILE A 168 9.77 1.81 -6.85
N ASN A 169 9.60 2.83 -6.00
CA ASN A 169 9.18 2.68 -4.61
C ASN A 169 7.81 3.35 -4.40
N VAL A 170 6.85 2.55 -3.91
CA VAL A 170 5.47 3.01 -3.67
C VAL A 170 5.00 2.55 -2.31
N LYS A 171 4.51 3.49 -1.49
CA LYS A 171 3.79 3.17 -0.24
C LYS A 171 2.30 3.31 -0.44
N VAL A 172 1.56 2.32 0.04
CA VAL A 172 0.10 2.26 -0.08
C VAL A 172 -0.49 2.18 1.32
N TYR A 173 -1.33 3.17 1.67
CA TYR A 173 -1.89 3.34 3.01
C TYR A 173 -3.31 2.82 3.06
N PHE A 174 -3.54 1.88 3.95
CA PHE A 174 -4.84 1.26 4.19
C PHE A 174 -5.43 1.78 5.49
N LYS A 175 -6.67 2.25 5.42
CA LYS A 175 -7.40 2.61 6.63
C LYS A 175 -7.82 1.37 7.41
N SER A 176 -8.02 1.52 8.71
CA SER A 176 -8.70 0.53 9.54
C SER A 176 -10.07 0.16 8.99
N THR A 177 -10.48 -1.08 9.18
CA THR A 177 -11.78 -1.59 8.76
C THR A 177 -12.89 -0.94 9.60
N PRO A 178 -13.93 -0.33 8.99
CA PRO A 178 -15.01 0.31 9.74
C PRO A 178 -16.02 -0.68 10.31
N SER A 179 -15.98 -1.93 9.87
CA SER A 179 -16.89 -2.99 10.31
C SER A 179 -16.38 -3.65 11.59
N ILE A 180 -16.46 -2.93 12.70
CA ILE A 180 -16.00 -3.38 14.02
C ILE A 180 -17.18 -3.82 14.91
N PHE A 181 -16.90 -4.52 16.02
CA PHE A 181 -17.93 -5.02 16.93
C PHE A 181 -18.22 -4.08 18.11
N ILE A 182 -17.64 -2.88 18.09
CA ILE A 182 -17.99 -1.82 19.01
C ILE A 182 -19.29 -1.17 18.52
N GLU A 183 -20.17 -0.82 19.45
CA GLU A 183 -21.41 -0.09 19.15
C GLU A 183 -21.09 1.28 18.59
N GLN A 184 -21.78 1.66 17.51
CA GLN A 184 -21.53 2.89 16.78
C GLN A 184 -22.84 3.63 16.51
N GLU A 185 -22.78 4.94 16.57
CA GLU A 185 -23.88 5.83 16.22
C GLU A 185 -24.13 5.79 14.72
N THR A 186 -25.40 5.77 14.33
CA THR A 186 -25.84 5.80 12.94
C THR A 186 -27.27 6.33 12.85
N VAL A 187 -27.87 6.29 11.65
CA VAL A 187 -29.27 6.62 11.44
C VAL A 187 -29.99 5.47 10.76
N ASP A 188 -31.26 5.31 11.08
CA ASP A 188 -32.15 4.37 10.38
C ASP A 188 -32.62 4.95 9.02
N ILE A 189 -33.45 4.18 8.30
CA ILE A 189 -34.01 4.59 7.00
C ILE A 189 -34.97 5.79 7.07
N TYR A 190 -35.39 6.17 8.27
CA TYR A 190 -36.26 7.31 8.54
C TYR A 190 -35.48 8.52 9.09
N ASN A 191 -34.12 8.41 9.11
CA ASN A 191 -33.21 9.43 9.63
C ASN A 191 -33.33 9.68 11.14
N ASN A 192 -33.77 8.68 11.90
CA ASN A 192 -33.68 8.71 13.36
C ASN A 192 -32.28 8.24 13.80
N GLU A 193 -31.73 8.90 14.82
CA GLU A 193 -30.47 8.49 15.46
C GLU A 193 -30.66 7.15 16.19
N VAL A 194 -29.81 6.21 15.87
CA VAL A 194 -29.83 4.85 16.47
C VAL A 194 -28.42 4.34 16.69
N GLU A 195 -28.27 3.42 17.63
CA GLU A 195 -27.03 2.69 17.81
C GLU A 195 -27.05 1.38 17.02
N CYS A 196 -25.92 1.05 16.41
CA CYS A 196 -25.75 -0.16 15.62
C CYS A 196 -24.52 -0.93 16.08
N LYS A 197 -24.73 -2.19 16.41
CA LYS A 197 -23.64 -3.15 16.65
C LYS A 197 -23.62 -4.18 15.56
N LEU A 198 -22.52 -4.23 14.82
CA LEU A 198 -22.35 -5.21 13.76
C LEU A 198 -22.17 -6.60 14.35
N LYS A 199 -22.72 -7.59 13.62
CA LYS A 199 -22.52 -9.02 13.91
C LYS A 199 -21.99 -9.66 12.64
N GLY A 200 -21.01 -10.54 12.77
CA GLY A 200 -20.44 -11.22 11.62
C GLY A 200 -19.00 -11.64 11.86
N ARG A 201 -18.36 -12.09 10.78
CA ARG A 201 -16.94 -12.44 10.78
C ARG A 201 -16.19 -11.30 10.07
N HIS A 202 -15.43 -10.56 10.84
CA HIS A 202 -14.58 -9.47 10.34
C HIS A 202 -13.17 -9.65 10.89
N ASP A 203 -12.18 -9.34 10.08
CA ASP A 203 -10.78 -9.32 10.47
C ASP A 203 -10.44 -7.92 11.03
N PRO A 204 -9.60 -7.84 12.09
CA PRO A 204 -9.23 -6.60 12.76
C PRO A 204 -8.33 -5.69 11.92
#